data_3be3fbcdba9bfcff7d11f092c99e7bb5
#
_entry.id   3be3fbcdba9bfcff7d11f092c99e7bb5
#
_cell.length_a   1.000
_cell.length_b   1.000
_cell.length_c   1.000
_cell.angle_alpha   90.00
_cell.angle_beta   90.00
_cell.angle_gamma   90.00
#
_symmetry.space_group_name_H-M   'P 1'
#
loop_
_entity.id
_entity.type
_entity.pdbx_description
1 polymer ?
#
loop_
_entity_poly.entity_id
_entity_poly.type
_entity_poly.pdbx_seq_one_letter_code
_entity_poly.pdbx_strand_id
1 'polypeptide(L)'
;MAPPDVESRVAPPLVNCAQCEGMLPQGLGEIECVLCGAMCRVTHQPTVIALKEEKVQCPHCMTAVEAGTDKRPVELXCGACSGIFTLTRKIVKVEVQCPSCEANLRIRPRPGKRELTCPGCQNAFFVTF
;
A
#
# COMPACT_ATOMS: atom_id res chain seq x y z
N MET A 1 -4.87 5.00 25.12
CA MET A 1 -5.09 5.72 23.86
C MET A 1 -4.07 5.26 22.81
N ALA A 2 -4.55 4.91 21.62
CA ALA A 2 -3.64 4.42 20.61
C ALA A 2 -2.82 5.57 20.03
N PRO A 3 -1.55 5.32 19.64
CA PRO A 3 -0.78 6.38 19.00
C PRO A 3 -1.39 6.76 17.64
N PRO A 4 -1.19 8.01 17.21
CA PRO A 4 -1.72 8.41 15.92
C PRO A 4 -0.99 7.72 14.76
N ASP A 5 -1.66 7.62 13.63
CA ASP A 5 -1.11 6.99 12.44
C ASP A 5 -0.70 8.05 11.43
N VAL A 6 0.44 7.82 10.77
CA VAL A 6 0.90 8.64 9.67
C VAL A 6 1.12 7.70 8.48
N GLU A 7 0.57 8.05 7.32
CA GLU A 7 0.70 7.20 6.15
C GLU A 7 2.01 7.47 5.43
N SER A 8 2.73 6.39 5.08
CA SER A 8 3.96 6.51 4.32
C SER A 8 3.67 7.03 2.92
N ARG A 9 4.62 7.76 2.34
CA ARG A 9 4.51 8.25 0.96
C ARG A 9 5.19 7.32 -0.03
N VAL A 10 5.86 6.28 0.45
CA VAL A 10 6.61 5.35 -0.38
C VAL A 10 5.89 4.03 -0.41
N ALA A 11 5.67 3.49 -1.61
CA ALA A 11 4.97 2.24 -1.79
C ALA A 11 5.83 1.28 -2.61
N PRO A 12 5.80 -0.03 -2.28
CA PRO A 12 6.47 -1.01 -3.14
C PRO A 12 5.79 -1.09 -4.49
N PRO A 13 6.51 -1.54 -5.53
CA PRO A 13 5.89 -1.68 -6.83
C PRO A 13 4.88 -2.84 -6.84
N LEU A 14 3.92 -2.74 -7.74
CA LEU A 14 3.00 -3.84 -7.99
C LEU A 14 3.67 -4.81 -8.95
N VAL A 15 3.76 -6.08 -8.55
CA VAL A 15 4.43 -7.10 -9.34
C VAL A 15 3.51 -8.29 -9.52
N ASN A 16 3.85 -9.13 -10.50
CA ASN A 16 3.05 -10.29 -10.81
C ASN A 16 3.76 -11.56 -10.34
N CYS A 17 2.95 -12.59 -10.06
CA CYS A 17 3.48 -13.87 -9.62
C CYS A 17 4.26 -14.53 -10.75
N ALA A 18 5.43 -15.09 -10.44
CA ALA A 18 6.24 -15.76 -11.44
C ALA A 18 5.63 -17.09 -11.87
N GLN A 19 4.73 -17.67 -11.08
CA GLN A 19 4.13 -18.96 -11.41
C GLN A 19 2.86 -18.81 -12.20
N CYS A 20 1.90 -18.00 -11.73
CA CYS A 20 0.60 -17.91 -12.37
C CYS A 20 0.38 -16.59 -13.10
N GLU A 21 1.32 -15.66 -12.97
CA GLU A 21 1.28 -14.34 -13.61
C GLU A 21 0.15 -13.45 -13.12
N GLY A 22 -0.56 -13.86 -12.06
CA GLY A 22 -1.53 -12.99 -11.42
C GLY A 22 -0.84 -11.97 -10.54
N MET A 23 -1.60 -10.95 -10.11
CA MET A 23 -1.03 -9.90 -9.29
C MET A 23 -0.71 -10.40 -7.89
N LEU A 24 0.48 -10.09 -7.40
CA LEU A 24 0.85 -10.40 -6.03
C LEU A 24 0.34 -9.32 -5.08
N PRO A 25 0.09 -9.68 -3.80
CA PRO A 25 -0.18 -8.64 -2.81
C PRO A 25 0.99 -7.66 -2.73
N GLN A 26 0.68 -6.41 -2.44
CA GLN A 26 1.70 -5.37 -2.40
C GLN A 26 2.64 -5.60 -1.20
N GLY A 27 3.93 -5.51 -1.44
CA GLY A 27 4.91 -5.66 -0.37
C GLY A 27 6.27 -6.02 -0.90
N LEU A 28 7.22 -6.12 0.02
CA LEU A 28 8.59 -6.54 -0.27
C LEU A 28 8.90 -7.79 0.55
N GLY A 29 9.91 -8.52 0.09
CA GLY A 29 10.32 -9.74 0.74
C GLY A 29 9.56 -10.94 0.21
N GLU A 30 9.34 -11.93 1.06
CA GLU A 30 8.66 -13.14 0.63
C GLU A 30 7.16 -12.93 0.70
N ILE A 31 6.50 -13.02 -0.45
CA ILE A 31 5.07 -12.76 -0.60
C ILE A 31 4.41 -14.02 -1.13
N GLU A 32 3.35 -14.47 -0.46
CA GLU A 32 2.59 -15.60 -0.94
C GLU A 32 1.52 -15.13 -1.92
N CYS A 33 1.47 -15.79 -3.10
CA CYS A 33 0.45 -15.48 -4.07
C CYS A 33 -0.90 -16.02 -3.59
N VAL A 34 -1.89 -15.14 -3.48
CA VAL A 34 -3.20 -15.59 -2.99
C VAL A 34 -3.98 -16.34 -4.06
N LEU A 35 -3.52 -16.30 -5.33
CA LEU A 35 -4.22 -16.99 -6.41
C LEU A 35 -3.73 -18.42 -6.59
N CYS A 36 -2.43 -18.67 -6.49
CA CYS A 36 -1.90 -20.02 -6.72
C CYS A 36 -1.14 -20.58 -5.52
N GLY A 37 -0.90 -19.80 -4.48
CA GLY A 37 -0.21 -20.26 -3.29
C GLY A 37 1.30 -20.28 -3.37
N ALA A 38 1.89 -19.89 -4.49
CA ALA A 38 3.34 -19.91 -4.63
C ALA A 38 3.98 -18.81 -3.81
N MET A 39 5.18 -19.07 -3.27
CA MET A 39 5.95 -18.05 -2.58
C MET A 39 6.85 -17.35 -3.57
N CYS A 40 6.74 -16.05 -3.62
CA CYS A 40 7.56 -15.23 -4.51
C CYS A 40 8.35 -14.22 -3.69
N ARG A 41 9.57 -13.95 -4.12
CA ARG A 41 10.40 -12.96 -3.44
C ARG A 41 10.40 -11.68 -4.24
N VAL A 42 9.94 -10.62 -3.61
CA VAL A 42 9.84 -9.30 -4.25
C VAL A 42 10.97 -8.44 -3.71
N THR A 43 11.86 -8.03 -4.59
CA THR A 43 12.96 -7.13 -4.21
C THR A 43 12.93 -5.92 -5.13
N HIS A 44 13.11 -4.75 -4.53
CA HIS A 44 13.18 -3.51 -5.29
C HIS A 44 14.01 -2.55 -4.48
N GLN A 45 15.29 -2.50 -4.80
CA GLN A 45 16.24 -1.75 -4.00
C GLN A 45 15.93 -0.26 -3.91
N PRO A 46 15.49 0.41 -4.98
CA PRO A 46 15.13 1.83 -4.82
C PRO A 46 14.02 2.05 -3.81
N THR A 47 13.04 1.13 -3.73
CA THR A 47 11.98 1.26 -2.74
C THR A 47 12.52 1.05 -1.33
N VAL A 48 13.41 0.06 -1.15
CA VAL A 48 13.98 -0.19 0.18
C VAL A 48 14.74 1.05 0.66
N ILE A 49 15.54 1.65 -0.22
CA ILE A 49 16.29 2.84 0.15
C ILE A 49 15.34 3.99 0.46
N ALA A 50 14.32 4.19 -0.37
CA ALA A 50 13.38 5.28 -0.15
C ALA A 50 12.63 5.11 1.17
N LEU A 51 12.25 3.88 1.52
CA LEU A 51 11.56 3.63 2.78
C LEU A 51 12.45 3.92 3.97
N LYS A 52 13.72 3.53 3.89
CA LYS A 52 14.65 3.77 5.00
C LYS A 52 14.96 5.26 5.18
N GLU A 53 14.99 6.00 4.08
CA GLU A 53 15.33 7.42 4.13
C GLU A 53 14.12 8.33 4.21
N GLU A 54 12.92 7.76 4.27
CA GLU A 54 11.70 8.55 4.30
C GLU A 54 11.64 9.38 5.57
N LYS A 55 11.28 10.66 5.43
CA LYS A 55 11.07 11.56 6.54
C LYS A 55 9.60 11.94 6.58
N VAL A 56 9.01 11.90 7.76
CA VAL A 56 7.62 12.26 7.96
C VAL A 56 7.53 13.25 9.11
N GLN A 57 6.44 14.00 9.15
CA GLN A 57 6.23 14.96 10.22
C GLN A 57 5.60 14.28 11.41
N CYS A 58 6.17 14.52 12.59
CA CYS A 58 5.58 14.03 13.82
C CYS A 58 4.19 14.64 13.99
N PRO A 59 3.16 13.81 14.24
CA PRO A 59 1.81 14.39 14.39
C PRO A 59 1.63 15.20 15.68
N HIS A 60 2.59 15.12 16.61
CA HIS A 60 2.50 15.86 17.86
C HIS A 60 3.16 17.23 17.76
N CYS A 61 4.35 17.32 17.20
CA CYS A 61 5.12 18.58 17.20
C CYS A 61 5.56 19.02 15.81
N MET A 62 5.23 18.27 14.76
CA MET A 62 5.53 18.60 13.36
C MET A 62 7.02 18.58 13.02
N THR A 63 7.85 18.03 13.87
CA THR A 63 9.28 17.89 13.57
C THR A 63 9.47 16.74 12.58
N ALA A 64 10.38 16.88 11.63
CA ALA A 64 10.68 15.82 10.67
C ALA A 64 11.38 14.67 11.38
N VAL A 65 10.86 13.45 11.16
CA VAL A 65 11.41 12.24 11.75
C VAL A 65 11.76 11.28 10.63
N GLU A 66 13.00 10.78 10.64
CA GLU A 66 13.43 9.82 9.63
C GLU A 66 13.08 8.41 10.08
N ALA A 67 12.50 7.62 9.16
CA ALA A 67 12.04 6.28 9.52
C ALA A 67 13.19 5.34 9.87
N GLY A 68 14.26 5.36 9.08
CA GLY A 68 15.42 4.52 9.34
C GLY A 68 15.24 3.05 9.11
N THR A 69 14.07 2.63 8.66
CA THR A 69 13.78 1.23 8.40
C THR A 69 12.81 1.14 7.22
N ASP A 70 12.85 -0.01 6.54
CA ASP A 70 11.93 -0.25 5.42
C ASP A 70 10.68 -1.00 5.86
N LYS A 71 10.49 -1.23 7.14
CA LYS A 71 9.29 -1.91 7.63
C LYS A 71 8.12 -0.96 7.74
N ARG A 72 6.94 -1.44 7.39
CA ARG A 72 5.68 -0.70 7.51
C ARG A 72 4.58 -1.71 7.82
N PRO A 73 3.77 -1.47 8.83
CA PRO A 73 3.81 -0.34 9.75
C PRO A 73 4.94 -0.44 10.76
N VAL A 74 5.39 0.72 11.24
CA VAL A 74 6.45 0.77 12.22
C VAL A 74 6.17 1.90 13.20
N GLU A 75 6.50 1.68 14.47
CA GLU A 75 6.31 2.69 15.50
C GLU A 75 7.58 3.54 15.59
N LEU A 76 7.42 4.85 15.61
CA LEU A 76 8.56 5.77 15.63
C LEU A 76 8.44 6.73 16.79
N UNK A 77 9.36 7.22 17.26
CA UNK A 77 9.32 7.95 18.13
C UNK A 77 9.86 9.04 17.73
N CYS A 78 9.54 10.13 18.14
CA CYS A 78 10.06 11.45 17.82
C CYS A 78 11.08 11.88 18.87
N GLY A 79 12.26 12.20 18.39
CA GLY A 79 13.32 12.62 19.29
C GLY A 79 13.15 14.02 19.84
N ALA A 80 12.29 14.84 19.24
CA ALA A 80 12.12 16.21 19.69
C ALA A 80 11.08 16.33 20.81
N CYS A 81 9.94 15.64 20.68
CA CYS A 81 8.88 15.76 21.67
C CYS A 81 8.63 14.48 22.45
N SER A 82 9.36 13.41 22.14
CA SER A 82 9.19 12.10 22.76
C SER A 82 7.85 11.46 22.49
N GLY A 83 7.07 12.00 21.56
CA GLY A 83 5.80 11.40 21.18
C GLY A 83 6.01 10.18 20.33
N ILE A 84 5.05 9.26 20.40
CA ILE A 84 5.09 8.03 19.62
C ILE A 84 3.99 8.08 18.58
N PHE A 85 4.29 7.61 17.38
CA PHE A 85 3.29 7.49 16.33
C PHE A 85 3.63 6.29 15.45
N THR A 86 2.65 5.83 14.69
CA THR A 86 2.82 4.67 13.83
C THR A 86 2.87 5.12 12.38
N LEU A 87 3.93 4.73 11.67
CA LEU A 87 4.06 5.01 10.24
C LEU A 87 3.50 3.80 9.49
N THR A 88 2.38 4.00 8.81
CA THR A 88 1.67 2.91 8.15
C THR A 88 2.04 2.82 6.69
N ARG A 89 1.64 1.72 6.05
CA ARG A 89 1.90 1.52 4.65
C ARG A 89 1.16 2.55 3.81
N LYS A 90 1.74 2.90 2.66
CA LYS A 90 1.03 3.71 1.70
C LYS A 90 -0.06 2.88 1.05
N ILE A 91 -1.27 3.42 1.04
CA ILE A 91 -2.40 2.75 0.39
C ILE A 91 -2.42 3.20 -1.06
N VAL A 92 -2.14 2.24 -1.96
CA VAL A 92 -2.13 2.50 -3.40
C VAL A 92 -3.52 2.24 -3.95
N LYS A 93 -4.04 3.18 -4.75
CA LYS A 93 -5.33 3.02 -5.40
C LYS A 93 -5.16 3.12 -6.90
N VAL A 94 -5.93 2.33 -7.63
CA VAL A 94 -5.95 2.37 -9.08
C VAL A 94 -7.30 2.85 -9.55
N GLU A 95 -7.34 3.42 -10.75
CA GLU A 95 -8.58 3.89 -11.33
C GLU A 95 -9.14 2.86 -12.27
N VAL A 96 -10.42 2.55 -12.13
CA VAL A 96 -11.15 1.71 -13.05
C VAL A 96 -12.36 2.49 -13.56
N GLN A 97 -12.77 2.18 -14.79
CA GLN A 97 -13.87 2.89 -15.41
C GLN A 97 -15.11 2.02 -15.41
N CYS A 98 -16.23 2.60 -14.98
CA CYS A 98 -17.51 1.89 -15.02
C CYS A 98 -17.91 1.68 -16.48
N PRO A 99 -18.22 0.44 -16.88
CA PRO A 99 -18.60 0.21 -18.28
C PRO A 99 -19.96 0.77 -18.66
N SER A 100 -20.77 1.11 -17.67
CA SER A 100 -22.13 1.62 -17.96
C SER A 100 -22.16 3.13 -18.06
N CYS A 101 -21.65 3.84 -17.05
CA CYS A 101 -21.72 5.32 -17.04
C CYS A 101 -20.38 5.98 -17.28
N GLU A 102 -19.32 5.20 -17.41
CA GLU A 102 -17.97 5.68 -17.69
C GLU A 102 -17.37 6.54 -16.58
N ALA A 103 -17.93 6.48 -15.39
CA ALA A 103 -17.35 7.19 -14.25
C ALA A 103 -16.06 6.51 -13.81
N ASN A 104 -15.09 7.29 -13.39
CA ASN A 104 -13.83 6.76 -12.88
C ASN A 104 -13.96 6.45 -11.40
N LEU A 105 -13.55 5.24 -11.02
CA LEU A 105 -13.59 4.79 -9.63
C LEU A 105 -12.19 4.50 -9.16
N ARG A 106 -11.86 4.93 -7.95
CA ARG A 106 -10.56 4.65 -7.36
C ARG A 106 -10.72 3.57 -6.31
N ILE A 107 -10.02 2.46 -6.51
CA ILE A 107 -10.13 1.31 -5.63
C ILE A 107 -8.74 0.77 -5.29
N ARG A 108 -8.66 0.03 -4.20
CA ARG A 108 -7.42 -0.65 -3.83
C ARG A 108 -7.30 -1.91 -4.67
N PRO A 109 -6.17 -2.10 -5.37
CA PRO A 109 -6.01 -3.30 -6.18
C PRO A 109 -5.89 -4.54 -5.30
N ARG A 110 -6.56 -5.60 -5.72
CA ARG A 110 -6.48 -6.89 -5.05
C ARG A 110 -6.32 -7.97 -6.12
N PRO A 111 -5.51 -9.00 -5.85
CA PRO A 111 -5.37 -10.07 -6.85
C PRO A 111 -6.69 -10.77 -7.11
N GLY A 112 -6.91 -11.12 -8.38
CA GLY A 112 -8.06 -11.90 -8.77
C GLY A 112 -9.21 -11.06 -9.25
N LYS A 113 -10.34 -11.72 -9.40
CA LYS A 113 -11.56 -11.13 -9.94
C LYS A 113 -12.45 -10.68 -8.79
N ARG A 114 -12.99 -9.47 -8.89
CA ARG A 114 -13.88 -8.98 -7.86
C ARG A 114 -15.01 -8.18 -8.49
N GLU A 115 -16.15 -8.19 -7.80
CA GLU A 115 -17.32 -7.45 -8.24
C GLU A 115 -17.35 -6.08 -7.58
N LEU A 116 -17.61 -5.05 -8.36
CA LEU A 116 -17.72 -3.70 -7.88
C LEU A 116 -19.08 -3.13 -8.26
N THR A 117 -19.59 -2.24 -7.41
CA THR A 117 -20.84 -1.52 -7.70
C THR A 117 -20.51 -0.05 -7.86
N CYS A 118 -20.89 0.51 -9.00
CA CYS A 118 -20.66 1.93 -9.26
C CYS A 118 -21.60 2.77 -8.41
N PRO A 119 -21.06 3.69 -7.61
CA PRO A 119 -21.95 4.54 -6.80
C PRO A 119 -22.74 5.56 -7.63
N GLY A 120 -22.31 5.83 -8.87
CA GLY A 120 -23.03 6.77 -9.70
C GLY A 120 -24.25 6.20 -10.37
N CYS A 121 -24.11 5.03 -11.01
CA CYS A 121 -25.23 4.42 -11.75
C CYS A 121 -25.71 3.14 -11.08
N GLN A 122 -25.04 2.66 -10.04
CA GLN A 122 -25.43 1.50 -9.27
C GLN A 122 -25.41 0.19 -10.04
N ASN A 123 -24.72 0.15 -11.17
CA ASN A 123 -24.51 -1.09 -11.90
C ASN A 123 -23.33 -1.84 -11.31
N ALA A 124 -23.43 -3.16 -11.28
CA ALA A 124 -22.35 -4.00 -10.83
C ALA A 124 -21.52 -4.47 -12.04
N PHE A 125 -20.22 -4.57 -11.85
CA PHE A 125 -19.33 -5.06 -12.88
C PHE A 125 -18.14 -5.74 -12.23
N PHE A 126 -17.37 -6.48 -13.03
CA PHE A 126 -16.22 -7.22 -12.53
C PHE A 126 -14.94 -6.60 -13.01
N VAL A 127 -13.93 -6.61 -12.15
CA VAL A 127 -12.56 -6.21 -12.50
C VAL A 127 -11.62 -7.35 -12.12
N THR A 128 -10.55 -7.48 -12.89
CA THR A 128 -9.54 -8.50 -12.65
C THR A 128 -8.17 -7.85 -12.60
N PHE A 129 -7.40 -8.19 -11.57
CA PHE A 129 -6.04 -7.71 -11.41
C PHE A 129 -5.05 -8.84 -11.48
#